data_f09057c39cb3455215b80e5c4d2130ee
#
_entry.id   f09057c39cb3455215b80e5c4d2130ee
#
_cell.length_a   1.000
_cell.length_b   1.000
_cell.length_c   1.000
_cell.angle_alpha   90.00
_cell.angle_beta   90.00
_cell.angle_gamma   90.00
#
_symmetry.space_group_name_H-M   'P 1'
#
loop_
_entity.id
_entity.type
_entity.pdbx_description
1 polymer ?
#
loop_
_entity_poly.entity_id
_entity_poly.type
_entity_poly.pdbx_seq_one_letter_code
_entity_poly.pdbx_strand_id
1 'polypeptide(L)'
;MNSIEPKSVKYENEKLLLKDKYLIIKDSNIMAKVSKNQRILILCLMNEIIEKEKIIQNVWGRNTSMSKEKNYNQLVFQTRALLAKQGFPNDLIMTIHRYGLCFNKFFLNSNKTPNTNSMEGKYITTSDMQF
;
A
#
# COMPACT_ATOMS: atom_id res chain seq x y z
N MET A 1 26.79 -13.35 -9.66
CA MET A 1 26.41 -12.98 -9.59
C MET A 1 25.90 -12.45 -9.36
N ASN A 2 25.60 -12.33 -9.46
CA ASN A 2 25.08 -11.79 -9.34
C ASN A 2 24.51 -11.14 -9.03
N SER A 3 24.37 -10.92 -9.16
CA SER A 3 23.90 -10.33 -8.97
C SER A 3 23.21 -9.75 -8.70
N ILE A 4 22.90 -9.73 -8.88
CA ILE A 4 22.22 -9.27 -8.76
C ILE A 4 21.74 -8.73 -8.06
N GLU A 5 21.53 -8.30 -7.91
CA GLU A 5 21.03 -7.76 -7.27
C GLU A 5 20.63 -7.10 -7.13
N PRO A 6 20.58 -7.26 -6.90
CA PRO A 6 19.63 -6.68 -6.68
C PRO A 6 19.36 -5.40 -6.68
N LYS A 7 19.13 -5.34 -7.44
CA LYS A 7 18.80 -4.23 -7.47
C LYS A 7 18.09 -3.94 -6.45
N SER A 8 18.05 -3.36 -6.25
CA SER A 8 17.60 -2.97 -4.99
C SER A 8 16.09 -2.95 -4.90
N VAL A 9 15.62 -3.66 -3.90
CA VAL A 9 14.22 -3.63 -3.55
C VAL A 9 13.97 -2.35 -2.78
N LYS A 10 12.92 -1.65 -3.18
CA LYS A 10 12.55 -0.41 -2.50
C LYS A 10 11.76 -0.70 -1.25
N TYR A 11 12.16 -0.06 -0.16
CA TYR A 11 11.41 -0.15 1.11
C TYR A 11 10.83 1.19 1.50
N GLU A 12 10.90 2.19 0.63
CA GLU A 12 10.35 3.50 0.92
C GLU A 12 10.05 4.27 -0.35
N ASN A 13 9.19 5.26 -0.21
CA ASN A 13 8.93 6.22 -1.26
C ASN A 13 8.83 7.59 -0.61
N GLU A 14 8.19 8.56 -1.26
CA GLU A 14 8.16 9.91 -0.74
C GLU A 14 7.48 10.04 0.62
N LYS A 15 6.48 9.23 0.86
CA LYS A 15 5.67 9.35 2.06
C LYS A 15 5.77 8.19 3.02
N LEU A 16 6.15 7.02 2.52
CA LEU A 16 6.06 5.80 3.29
C LEU A 16 7.43 5.16 3.49
N LEU A 17 7.61 4.55 4.64
CA LEU A 17 8.80 3.78 4.96
C LEU A 17 8.37 2.45 5.54
N LEU A 18 8.86 1.36 4.96
CA LEU A 18 8.63 0.01 5.49
C LEU A 18 9.89 -0.42 6.20
N LYS A 19 9.83 -0.48 7.51
CA LYS A 19 10.99 -0.83 8.33
C LYS A 19 10.63 -1.99 9.23
N ASP A 20 11.32 -3.11 9.05
CA ASP A 20 11.01 -4.34 9.78
C ASP A 20 9.54 -4.68 9.59
N LYS A 21 8.78 -4.71 10.67
CA LYS A 21 7.37 -5.08 10.67
C LYS A 21 6.45 -3.88 10.64
N TYR A 22 6.99 -2.70 10.41
CA TYR A 22 6.20 -1.47 10.52
C TYR A 22 6.15 -0.71 9.22
N LEU A 23 4.94 -0.31 8.85
CA LEU A 23 4.75 0.67 7.79
C LEU A 23 4.56 2.02 8.47
N ILE A 24 5.31 3.01 8.05
CA ILE A 24 5.36 4.31 8.71
C ILE A 24 5.08 5.40 7.68
N ILE A 25 4.25 6.37 8.06
CA ILE A 25 4.13 7.59 7.28
C ILE A 25 5.23 8.52 7.76
N LYS A 26 6.15 8.86 6.85
CA LYS A 26 7.29 9.71 7.19
C LYS A 26 6.82 11.05 7.74
N ASP A 27 7.60 11.58 8.67
CA ASP A 27 7.33 12.87 9.28
C ASP A 27 6.01 12.92 10.04
N SER A 28 5.62 11.77 10.56
CA SER A 28 4.40 11.69 11.38
C SER A 28 4.58 10.59 12.42
N ASN A 29 3.59 10.47 13.29
CA ASN A 29 3.57 9.40 14.28
C ASN A 29 2.71 8.22 13.84
N ILE A 30 2.27 8.25 12.57
CA ILE A 30 1.36 7.22 12.08
C ILE A 30 2.17 6.02 11.62
N MET A 31 1.89 4.87 12.21
CA MET A 31 2.58 3.64 11.86
C MET A 31 1.66 2.46 12.14
N ALA A 32 1.91 1.36 11.44
CA ALA A 32 1.14 0.14 11.61
C ALA A 32 2.08 -1.05 11.61
N LYS A 33 1.86 -1.96 12.56
CA LYS A 33 2.59 -3.22 12.57
C LYS A 33 1.87 -4.17 11.61
N VAL A 34 2.59 -4.66 10.64
CA VAL A 34 2.00 -5.49 9.59
C VAL A 34 2.46 -6.94 9.71
N SER A 35 1.60 -7.85 9.27
CA SER A 35 1.95 -9.27 9.23
C SER A 35 2.92 -9.53 8.07
N LYS A 36 3.43 -10.75 8.03
CA LYS A 36 4.34 -11.14 6.96
C LYS A 36 3.71 -10.94 5.58
N ASN A 37 2.48 -11.42 5.40
CA ASN A 37 1.83 -11.29 4.09
C ASN A 37 1.46 -9.86 3.76
N GLN A 38 1.04 -9.09 4.76
CA GLN A 38 0.77 -7.68 4.56
C GLN A 38 2.04 -6.93 4.15
N ARG A 39 3.15 -7.29 4.77
CA ARG A 39 4.44 -6.69 4.44
C ARG A 39 4.80 -6.97 2.98
N ILE A 40 4.62 -8.21 2.54
CA ILE A 40 4.92 -8.57 1.16
C ILE A 40 4.02 -7.82 0.19
N LEU A 41 2.74 -7.69 0.52
CA LEU A 41 1.82 -6.91 -0.30
C LEU A 41 2.28 -5.47 -0.44
N ILE A 42 2.61 -4.85 0.68
CA ILE A 42 3.06 -3.46 0.68
C ILE A 42 4.35 -3.32 -0.12
N LEU A 43 5.26 -4.27 0.06
CA LEU A 43 6.52 -4.26 -0.66
C LEU A 43 6.30 -4.37 -2.17
N CYS A 44 5.36 -5.20 -2.58
CA CYS A 44 5.00 -5.29 -3.98
C CYS A 44 4.59 -3.92 -4.52
N LEU A 45 3.71 -3.24 -3.81
CA LEU A 45 3.22 -1.95 -4.28
C LEU A 45 4.31 -0.88 -4.31
N MET A 46 5.23 -0.93 -3.36
CA MET A 46 6.37 0.00 -3.37
C MET A 46 7.27 -0.22 -4.57
N ASN A 47 7.32 -1.44 -5.07
CA ASN A 47 8.16 -1.79 -6.20
C ASN A 47 7.35 -1.87 -7.50
N GLU A 48 6.13 -1.34 -7.45
CA GLU A 48 5.25 -1.25 -8.61
C GLU A 48 4.89 -2.59 -9.20
N ILE A 49 4.84 -3.60 -8.36
CA ILE A 49 4.29 -4.89 -8.70
C ILE A 49 2.81 -4.79 -8.34
N ILE A 50 2.01 -4.42 -9.32
CA ILE A 50 0.62 -4.04 -9.07
C ILE A 50 -0.39 -5.02 -9.65
N GLU A 51 0.04 -5.90 -10.54
CA GLU A 51 -0.83 -6.88 -11.16
C GLU A 51 -1.20 -7.97 -10.17
N LYS A 52 -2.49 -8.28 -10.07
CA LYS A 52 -2.98 -9.23 -9.07
C LYS A 52 -2.24 -10.56 -9.09
N GLU A 53 -2.04 -11.14 -10.28
CA GLU A 53 -1.38 -12.43 -10.36
C GLU A 53 0.04 -12.39 -9.83
N LYS A 54 0.74 -11.30 -10.08
CA LYS A 54 2.11 -11.18 -9.61
C LYS A 54 2.17 -10.96 -8.12
N ILE A 55 1.20 -10.23 -7.57
CA ILE A 55 1.12 -10.07 -6.13
C ILE A 55 0.88 -11.42 -5.47
N ILE A 56 -0.06 -12.20 -6.02
CA ILE A 56 -0.34 -13.53 -5.48
C ILE A 56 0.90 -14.39 -5.50
N GLN A 57 1.63 -14.37 -6.61
CA GLN A 57 2.85 -15.16 -6.71
C GLN A 57 3.89 -14.75 -5.68
N ASN A 58 4.00 -13.45 -5.42
CA ASN A 58 4.96 -12.98 -4.43
C ASN A 58 4.59 -13.40 -3.01
N VAL A 59 3.30 -13.43 -2.71
CA VAL A 59 2.85 -13.74 -1.35
C VAL A 59 2.81 -15.26 -1.12
N TRP A 60 2.29 -16.01 -2.07
CA TRP A 60 2.03 -17.44 -1.87
C TRP A 60 2.82 -18.39 -2.76
N GLY A 61 3.55 -17.86 -3.74
CA GLY A 61 4.35 -18.69 -4.62
C GLY A 61 3.75 -18.85 -5.99
N ARG A 62 4.56 -19.36 -6.89
CA ARG A 62 4.22 -19.34 -8.31
C ARG A 62 3.06 -20.22 -8.74
N ASN A 63 2.85 -21.33 -8.05
CA ASN A 63 1.88 -22.32 -8.53
C ASN A 63 0.58 -22.26 -7.80
N THR A 64 0.15 -21.07 -7.40
CA THR A 64 -0.98 -20.97 -6.50
C THR A 64 -2.14 -20.14 -7.01
N SER A 65 -2.07 -19.70 -8.23
CA SER A 65 -2.92 -18.61 -8.73
C SER A 65 -4.39 -18.72 -8.37
N MET A 66 -5.10 -19.66 -8.98
CA MET A 66 -6.56 -19.69 -8.88
C MET A 66 -7.04 -19.91 -7.46
N SER A 67 -6.38 -20.82 -6.76
CA SER A 67 -6.81 -21.18 -5.43
C SER A 67 -6.59 -20.08 -4.39
N LYS A 68 -5.86 -19.04 -4.76
CA LYS A 68 -5.53 -17.97 -3.81
C LYS A 68 -6.31 -16.69 -4.00
N GLU A 69 -7.27 -16.68 -4.92
CA GLU A 69 -8.07 -15.50 -5.16
C GLU A 69 -8.75 -15.01 -3.89
N LYS A 70 -9.35 -15.96 -3.17
CA LYS A 70 -10.04 -15.63 -1.93
C LYS A 70 -9.07 -15.11 -0.88
N ASN A 71 -7.90 -15.75 -0.78
CA ASN A 71 -6.89 -15.30 0.17
C ASN A 71 -6.39 -13.91 -0.16
N TYR A 72 -6.23 -13.64 -1.44
CA TYR A 72 -5.82 -12.33 -1.91
C TYR A 72 -6.84 -11.27 -1.49
N ASN A 73 -8.12 -11.51 -1.77
CA ASN A 73 -9.16 -10.55 -1.42
C ASN A 73 -9.19 -10.29 0.08
N GLN A 74 -9.02 -11.35 0.87
CA GLN A 74 -9.02 -11.22 2.32
C GLN A 74 -7.80 -10.44 2.80
N LEU A 75 -6.64 -10.71 2.20
CA LEU A 75 -5.41 -9.99 2.56
C LEU A 75 -5.56 -8.49 2.28
N VAL A 76 -6.10 -8.15 1.12
CA VAL A 76 -6.31 -6.75 0.76
C VAL A 76 -7.25 -6.08 1.74
N PHE A 77 -8.36 -6.76 2.04
CA PHE A 77 -9.35 -6.22 2.97
C PHE A 77 -8.74 -5.97 4.35
N GLN A 78 -8.02 -6.96 4.86
CA GLN A 78 -7.44 -6.86 6.19
C GLN A 78 -6.34 -5.79 6.25
N THR A 79 -5.58 -5.67 5.18
CA THR A 79 -4.52 -4.68 5.14
C THR A 79 -5.13 -3.27 5.14
N ARG A 80 -6.16 -3.05 4.33
CA ARG A 80 -6.83 -1.76 4.32
C ARG A 80 -7.44 -1.42 5.67
N ALA A 81 -8.06 -2.40 6.30
CA ALA A 81 -8.69 -2.18 7.60
C ALA A 81 -7.65 -1.82 8.67
N LEU A 82 -6.54 -2.53 8.67
CA LEU A 82 -5.47 -2.25 9.62
C LEU A 82 -4.93 -0.84 9.43
N LEU A 83 -4.63 -0.48 8.22
CA LEU A 83 -4.03 0.83 7.94
C LEU A 83 -4.99 1.96 8.29
N ALA A 84 -6.27 1.81 7.94
CA ALA A 84 -7.27 2.82 8.27
C ALA A 84 -7.39 3.00 9.78
N LYS A 85 -7.37 1.90 10.51
CA LYS A 85 -7.46 1.93 11.96
C LYS A 85 -6.29 2.68 12.59
N GLN A 86 -5.13 2.59 11.96
CA GLN A 86 -3.92 3.23 12.49
C GLN A 86 -3.76 4.67 12.01
N GLY A 87 -4.68 5.18 11.22
CA GLY A 87 -4.66 6.57 10.82
C GLY A 87 -4.17 6.83 9.41
N PHE A 88 -3.88 5.78 8.65
CA PHE A 88 -3.50 5.95 7.25
C PHE A 88 -4.73 6.37 6.44
N PRO A 89 -4.53 7.04 5.30
CA PRO A 89 -5.67 7.37 4.44
C PRO A 89 -6.45 6.11 4.05
N ASN A 90 -7.76 6.23 4.04
CA ASN A 90 -8.61 5.09 3.69
C ASN A 90 -8.38 4.60 2.27
N ASP A 91 -7.96 5.49 1.40
CA ASP A 91 -7.74 5.17 0.00
C ASP A 91 -6.27 5.06 -0.37
N LEU A 92 -5.44 4.73 0.61
CA LEU A 92 -4.01 4.58 0.34
C LEU A 92 -3.75 3.48 -0.69
N ILE A 93 -4.44 2.35 -0.54
CA ILE A 93 -4.33 1.24 -1.49
C ILE A 93 -5.57 1.26 -2.36
N MET A 94 -5.38 1.53 -3.64
CA MET A 94 -6.46 1.66 -4.59
C MET A 94 -6.56 0.43 -5.47
N THR A 95 -7.79 0.08 -5.82
CA THR A 95 -8.04 -1.02 -6.74
C THR A 95 -7.99 -0.51 -8.17
N ILE A 96 -7.23 -1.20 -9.00
CA ILE A 96 -7.27 -0.97 -10.45
C ILE A 96 -8.17 -2.05 -11.00
N HIS A 97 -9.34 -1.64 -11.45
CA HIS A 97 -10.40 -2.57 -11.84
C HIS A 97 -9.88 -3.66 -12.78
N ARG A 98 -10.08 -4.91 -12.39
CA ARG A 98 -9.70 -6.10 -13.15
C ARG A 98 -8.21 -6.23 -13.42
N TYR A 99 -7.39 -5.48 -12.70
CA TYR A 99 -5.95 -5.55 -12.94
C TYR A 99 -5.17 -5.83 -11.66
N GLY A 100 -5.41 -5.05 -10.62
CA GLY A 100 -4.65 -5.21 -9.39
C GLY A 100 -4.80 -4.06 -8.46
N LEU A 101 -3.71 -3.67 -7.85
CA LEU A 101 -3.68 -2.64 -6.82
C LEU A 101 -2.53 -1.67 -7.08
N CYS A 102 -2.67 -0.46 -6.56
CA CYS A 102 -1.56 0.47 -6.53
C CYS A 102 -1.73 1.40 -5.34
N PHE A 103 -0.66 2.07 -4.96
CA PHE A 103 -0.77 3.14 -3.97
C PHE A 103 -1.42 4.35 -4.61
N ASN A 104 -2.13 5.11 -3.80
CA ASN A 104 -2.73 6.36 -4.22
C ASN A 104 -1.62 7.38 -4.47
N LYS A 105 -1.34 7.65 -5.73
CA LYS A 105 -0.25 8.56 -6.10
C LYS A 105 -0.55 9.99 -5.71
N PHE A 106 -1.80 10.31 -5.59
CA PHE A 106 -2.20 11.62 -5.14
C PHE A 106 -1.68 11.88 -3.72
N PHE A 107 -1.84 10.90 -2.86
CA PHE A 107 -1.30 10.97 -1.52
C PHE A 107 0.22 11.01 -1.54
N LEU A 108 0.84 10.14 -2.33
CA LEU A 108 2.31 10.04 -2.35
C LEU A 108 2.96 11.33 -2.84
N ASN A 109 2.30 12.05 -3.73
CA ASN A 109 2.86 13.26 -4.31
C ASN A 109 2.40 14.52 -3.59
N SER A 110 1.64 14.38 -2.53
CA SER A 110 1.15 15.51 -1.76
C SER A 110 2.28 16.11 -0.92
N ASN A 111 2.27 17.42 -0.77
CA ASN A 111 3.22 18.09 0.13
C ASN A 111 2.69 18.25 1.53
N LYS A 112 1.47 17.75 1.77
CA LYS A 112 0.84 17.88 3.07
C LYS A 112 0.99 16.61 3.87
N THR A 113 1.13 16.76 5.17
CA THR A 113 1.10 15.61 6.05
C THR A 113 -0.35 15.25 6.34
N PRO A 114 -0.60 14.00 6.70
CA PRO A 114 -1.97 13.52 6.91
C PRO A 114 -2.74 14.25 8.00
N ASN A 115 -2.07 14.81 8.96
CA ASN A 115 -2.74 15.48 10.09
C ASN A 115 -2.82 16.97 9.92
N THR A 116 -2.60 17.47 8.74
CA THR A 116 -2.83 18.87 8.45
C THR A 116 -4.31 19.08 8.32
N ASN A 117 -4.92 19.87 8.75
CA ASN A 117 -6.27 19.91 8.51
C ASN A 117 -6.81 20.30 7.46
N SER A 118 -6.84 20.07 7.32
CA SER A 118 -7.31 20.21 6.63
C SER A 118 -7.94 20.37 6.15
N MET A 119 -8.07 20.55 5.95
CA MET A 119 -8.53 20.51 5.36
C MET A 119 -9.12 20.66 4.84
N GLU A 120 -9.20 20.94 4.79
CA GLU A 120 -9.53 20.92 4.21
C GLU A 120 -9.99 20.55 3.62
N GLY A 121 -10.10 20.82 3.35
CA GLY A 121 -10.34 20.18 2.64
C GLY A 121 -10.71 19.68 2.11
N LYS A 122 -10.70 19.90 1.90
CA LYS A 122 -10.78 19.27 1.32
C LYS A 122 -11.15 18.68 0.87
N TYR A 123 -11.38 18.99 0.73
CA TYR A 123 -11.54 18.30 0.10
C TYR A 123 -12.07 17.96 -0.20
N ILE A 124 -12.27 18.34 -0.18
CA ILE A 124 -12.55 17.86 -0.71
C ILE A 124 -13.18 17.36 -1.00
N THR A 125 -13.56 17.54 -1.10
CA THR A 125 -13.86 16.88 -1.59
C THR A 125 -14.45 16.53 -1.79
N THR A 126 -14.86 16.75 -1.87
CA THR A 126 -15.18 16.27 -2.24
C THR A 126 -15.62 16.16 -2.39
N SER A 127 -15.86 16.60 -2.36
CA SER A 127 -16.01 16.37 -2.69
C SER A 127 -16.14 16.46 -2.82
N ASP A 128 -16.22 16.92 -2.77
CA ASP A 128 -15.99 16.90 -3.08
C ASP A 128 -16.14 16.87 -3.34
N MET A 129 -16.32 17.15 -3.37
CA MET A 129 -16.10 16.97 -3.80
C MET A 129 -16.30 16.78 -3.89
N GLN A 130 -16.56 17.05 -3.87
CA GLN A 130 -16.39 16.81 -4.16
C GLN A 130 -16.34 16.65 -4.23
N PHE A 131 -16.83 16.97 -4.54
CA PHE A 131 -16.47 16.79 -4.89
C PHE A 131 -16.44 16.63 -4.88
#